data_91bd1340f25cb67a19a45109dd86208a
#
_entry.id   91bd1340f25cb67a19a45109dd86208a
#
_cell.length_a   1.000
_cell.length_b   1.000
_cell.length_c   1.000
_cell.angle_alpha   90.00
_cell.angle_beta   90.00
_cell.angle_gamma   90.00
#
_symmetry.space_group_name_H-M   'P 1'
#
loop_
_entity.id
_entity.type
_entity.pdbx_description
1 polymer ?
#
loop_
_entity_poly.entity_id
_entity_poly.type
_entity_poly.pdbx_seq_one_letter_code
_entity_poly.pdbx_strand_id
1 'polypeptide(L)'
;MLKGVDIMNFEKMSEKLQEVIMQAVEICKNYQHTTIDTIQMLKAIFENEVLDGLFKRLNIDKTRALSIIDEEMGRVAKSSNVNPQFSNEVAQSFQKAEAWSDSVSETYLSVASVWIALMFNKSYISKRLVKEFHLKEDVCKDEELKRRGGKKMDTPNAESNVEALSKYGRDLVEDVKNGKIDPIIGRDDEIRRVIQILSRKTKNNPVLIGEPGVGKTAVVEGIAWRIMKGDVPGSLKEKKLIELDMGALIAGAKYRGEFEERLKAVLEEVKNADGNIILFIDELHNLVGAGKTEGSMDTANLLKPMLARGELRCIGATTFNEYGQYIEKDAALERRFQRVMVKEPTVEDTISILRGLKDRFESYHGVKILDEAIIAAATMSNRYITDRFLPDKAIDLIDEACATLRVEMESMPQELDELQRKIMQLQIEETALKQEDDKKAVERRNDIKQELEELQAKKDVLYTKWEDEKAELEESKNAKVKLEKAKLDL
;
A
#
# COMPACT_ATOMS: atom_id res chain seq x y z
N MET A 1 24.27 13.26 23.98
CA MET A 1 23.78 14.62 24.25
C MET A 1 24.53 15.57 23.34
N LEU A 2 23.81 16.19 22.40
CA LEU A 2 24.36 17.10 21.40
C LEU A 2 24.70 18.44 22.10
N LYS A 3 25.97 18.77 22.30
CA LYS A 3 26.40 20.09 22.72
C LYS A 3 26.17 21.06 21.54
N GLY A 4 25.28 22.01 21.69
CA GLY A 4 24.87 22.98 20.66
C GLY A 4 23.37 23.07 20.45
N VAL A 5 22.59 22.28 21.19
CA VAL A 5 21.10 22.18 21.09
C VAL A 5 20.40 23.21 21.98
N ASP A 6 21.13 23.95 22.84
CA ASP A 6 20.55 24.98 23.74
C ASP A 6 19.89 26.17 23.01
N ILE A 7 19.99 26.26 21.68
CA ILE A 7 19.40 27.34 20.88
C ILE A 7 18.03 26.91 20.28
N MET A 8 17.68 25.62 20.30
CA MET A 8 16.44 25.11 19.74
C MET A 8 15.59 24.49 20.85
N ASN A 9 14.42 25.04 21.09
CA ASN A 9 13.48 24.49 22.05
C ASN A 9 12.79 23.24 21.48
N PHE A 10 13.38 22.05 21.71
CA PHE A 10 12.83 20.77 21.26
C PHE A 10 11.40 20.50 21.75
N GLU A 11 11.01 21.07 22.89
CA GLU A 11 9.67 20.91 23.44
C GLU A 11 8.58 21.58 22.58
N LYS A 12 8.97 22.56 21.76
CA LYS A 12 8.08 23.24 20.82
C LYS A 12 8.11 22.66 19.39
N MET A 13 8.74 21.53 19.15
CA MET A 13 8.82 20.89 17.83
C MET A 13 7.83 19.74 17.74
N SER A 14 7.21 19.57 16.57
CA SER A 14 6.42 18.38 16.28
C SER A 14 7.28 17.12 16.38
N GLU A 15 6.70 15.98 16.73
CA GLU A 15 7.42 14.70 16.76
C GLU A 15 8.04 14.38 15.41
N LYS A 16 7.37 14.70 14.32
CA LYS A 16 7.88 14.51 12.96
C LYS A 16 9.09 15.41 12.66
N LEU A 17 9.10 16.62 13.14
CA LEU A 17 10.28 17.49 12.99
C LEU A 17 11.47 16.96 13.79
N GLN A 18 11.24 16.42 14.99
CA GLN A 18 12.29 15.79 15.78
C GLN A 18 12.87 14.55 15.06
N GLU A 19 12.01 13.69 14.44
CA GLU A 19 12.46 12.56 13.62
C GLU A 19 13.33 13.03 12.44
N VAL A 20 12.91 14.05 11.71
CA VAL A 20 13.66 14.62 10.57
C VAL A 20 15.01 15.17 11.01
N ILE A 21 15.07 15.84 12.17
CA ILE A 21 16.34 16.33 12.71
C ILE A 21 17.29 15.16 13.05
N MET A 22 16.78 14.11 13.67
CA MET A 22 17.59 12.92 13.96
C MET A 22 18.09 12.24 12.69
N GLN A 23 17.26 12.17 11.66
CA GLN A 23 17.65 11.68 10.33
C GLN A 23 18.73 12.57 9.68
N ALA A 24 18.61 13.89 9.78
CA ALA A 24 19.64 14.81 9.28
C ALA A 24 21.00 14.64 10.00
N VAL A 25 20.99 14.35 11.31
CA VAL A 25 22.19 13.99 12.08
C VAL A 25 22.81 12.70 11.57
N GLU A 26 22.00 11.68 11.27
CA GLU A 26 22.45 10.39 10.75
C GLU A 26 23.04 10.56 9.33
N ILE A 27 22.37 11.29 8.45
CA ILE A 27 22.88 11.64 7.12
C ILE A 27 24.24 12.31 7.24
N CYS A 28 24.37 13.29 8.14
CA CYS A 28 25.61 14.00 8.36
C CYS A 28 26.76 13.05 8.75
N LYS A 29 26.49 12.06 9.62
CA LYS A 29 27.45 11.03 10.03
C LYS A 29 27.82 10.09 8.87
N ASN A 30 26.83 9.63 8.10
CA ASN A 30 27.04 8.71 6.99
C ASN A 30 27.89 9.32 5.87
N TYR A 31 27.72 10.63 5.61
CA TYR A 31 28.50 11.36 4.62
C TYR A 31 29.81 11.94 5.19
N GLN A 32 30.11 11.72 6.48
CA GLN A 32 31.29 12.22 7.18
C GLN A 32 31.39 13.76 7.20
N HIS A 33 30.24 14.44 7.34
CA HIS A 33 30.17 15.89 7.46
C HIS A 33 30.21 16.32 8.93
N THR A 34 30.79 17.48 9.22
CA THR A 34 30.90 18.03 10.58
C THR A 34 29.78 19.01 10.93
N THR A 35 29.04 19.48 9.93
CA THR A 35 28.00 20.50 10.09
C THR A 35 26.70 20.06 9.47
N ILE A 36 25.61 20.18 10.22
CA ILE A 36 24.26 20.01 9.71
C ILE A 36 23.85 21.34 9.08
N ASP A 37 23.97 21.41 7.77
CA ASP A 37 23.62 22.59 7.00
C ASP A 37 22.29 22.40 6.27
N THR A 38 21.83 23.39 5.54
CA THR A 38 20.60 23.37 4.75
C THR A 38 20.47 22.13 3.90
N ILE A 39 21.57 21.64 3.31
CA ILE A 39 21.57 20.50 2.40
C ILE A 39 21.20 19.19 3.12
N GLN A 40 21.76 18.93 4.33
CA GLN A 40 21.46 17.73 5.10
C GLN A 40 20.00 17.74 5.62
N MET A 41 19.55 18.92 6.06
CA MET A 41 18.15 19.11 6.48
C MET A 41 17.18 18.90 5.33
N LEU A 42 17.44 19.49 4.16
CA LEU A 42 16.59 19.29 2.98
C LEU A 42 16.59 17.82 2.54
N LYS A 43 17.75 17.13 2.57
CA LYS A 43 17.81 15.69 2.25
C LYS A 43 16.92 14.89 3.19
N ALA A 44 17.01 15.08 4.49
CA ALA A 44 16.17 14.41 5.48
C ALA A 44 14.67 14.68 5.26
N ILE A 45 14.30 15.92 4.94
CA ILE A 45 12.91 16.29 4.65
C ILE A 45 12.41 15.64 3.37
N PHE A 46 13.20 15.63 2.30
CA PHE A 46 12.80 15.00 1.03
C PHE A 46 12.80 13.48 1.09
N GLU A 47 13.58 12.85 1.96
CA GLU A 47 13.51 11.40 2.21
C GLU A 47 12.30 11.01 3.08
N ASN A 48 11.75 11.95 3.86
CA ASN A 48 10.56 11.74 4.68
C ASN A 48 9.28 11.88 3.85
N GLU A 49 8.20 11.21 4.26
CA GLU A 49 6.91 11.20 3.56
C GLU A 49 5.94 12.29 4.04
N VAL A 50 6.28 13.02 5.11
CA VAL A 50 5.39 14.01 5.78
C VAL A 50 4.92 15.12 4.85
N LEU A 51 5.75 15.51 3.89
CA LEU A 51 5.44 16.60 2.95
C LEU A 51 5.07 16.13 1.53
N ASP A 52 4.90 14.83 1.28
CA ASP A 52 4.60 14.30 -0.05
C ASP A 52 3.33 14.91 -0.66
N GLY A 53 2.30 15.15 0.16
CA GLY A 53 1.09 15.86 -0.28
C GLY A 53 1.34 17.30 -0.67
N LEU A 54 2.19 18.01 0.08
CA LEU A 54 2.59 19.40 -0.27
C LEU A 54 3.41 19.42 -1.57
N PHE A 55 4.34 18.47 -1.72
CA PHE A 55 5.17 18.36 -2.93
C PHE A 55 4.33 18.09 -4.18
N LYS A 56 3.33 17.20 -4.10
CA LYS A 56 2.37 16.98 -5.20
C LYS A 56 1.61 18.25 -5.58
N ARG A 57 1.12 19.03 -4.60
CA ARG A 57 0.39 20.30 -4.85
C ARG A 57 1.26 21.36 -5.50
N LEU A 58 2.54 21.39 -5.14
CA LEU A 58 3.53 22.31 -5.70
C LEU A 58 4.20 21.79 -6.98
N ASN A 59 3.78 20.64 -7.51
CA ASN A 59 4.39 19.96 -8.66
C ASN A 59 5.91 19.73 -8.50
N ILE A 60 6.36 19.39 -7.31
CA ILE A 60 7.76 19.08 -7.02
C ILE A 60 7.98 17.58 -7.25
N ASP A 61 8.86 17.25 -8.20
CA ASP A 61 9.36 15.90 -8.39
C ASP A 61 10.40 15.58 -7.29
N LYS A 62 10.01 14.76 -6.33
CA LYS A 62 10.82 14.34 -5.19
C LYS A 62 12.10 13.63 -5.63
N THR A 63 12.02 12.77 -6.66
CA THR A 63 13.17 12.04 -7.20
C THR A 63 14.19 13.01 -7.82
N ARG A 64 13.71 13.98 -8.56
CA ARG A 64 14.54 15.03 -9.14
C ARG A 64 15.18 15.91 -8.08
N ALA A 65 14.43 16.29 -7.04
CA ALA A 65 14.94 17.08 -5.93
C ALA A 65 16.06 16.32 -5.18
N LEU A 66 15.87 15.06 -4.87
CA LEU A 66 16.88 14.21 -4.23
C LEU A 66 18.13 14.06 -5.10
N SER A 67 17.97 13.86 -6.41
CA SER A 67 19.10 13.80 -7.34
C SER A 67 19.96 15.07 -7.32
N ILE A 68 19.33 16.25 -7.26
CA ILE A 68 20.04 17.55 -7.17
C ILE A 68 20.75 17.68 -5.82
N ILE A 69 20.09 17.27 -4.73
CA ILE A 69 20.66 17.31 -3.39
C ILE A 69 21.86 16.35 -3.31
N ASP A 70 21.77 15.13 -3.82
CA ASP A 70 22.86 14.13 -3.77
C ASP A 70 24.07 14.57 -4.59
N GLU A 71 23.86 15.21 -5.73
CA GLU A 71 24.94 15.81 -6.53
C GLU A 71 25.73 16.84 -5.71
N GLU A 72 25.05 17.73 -4.99
CA GLU A 72 25.68 18.76 -4.18
C GLU A 72 26.26 18.21 -2.86
N MET A 73 25.64 17.19 -2.27
CA MET A 73 26.16 16.48 -1.09
C MET A 73 27.55 15.88 -1.33
N GLY A 74 27.80 15.37 -2.55
CA GLY A 74 29.10 14.84 -2.94
C GLY A 74 30.23 15.90 -2.98
N ARG A 75 29.89 17.18 -3.03
CA ARG A 75 30.84 18.31 -3.07
C ARG A 75 31.20 18.87 -1.69
N VAL A 76 30.46 18.48 -0.65
CA VAL A 76 30.69 18.93 0.73
C VAL A 76 31.97 18.28 1.28
N ALA A 77 32.80 19.05 1.97
CA ALA A 77 34.03 18.56 2.55
C ALA A 77 33.78 17.50 3.63
N LYS A 78 34.55 16.40 3.57
CA LYS A 78 34.49 15.27 4.52
C LYS A 78 35.52 15.42 5.62
N SER A 79 35.21 14.91 6.82
CA SER A 79 36.09 14.91 7.97
C SER A 79 36.08 13.56 8.66
N SER A 80 37.22 13.16 9.21
CA SER A 80 37.37 11.91 10.00
C SER A 80 36.83 12.04 11.42
N ASN A 81 36.66 13.29 11.94
CA ASN A 81 36.14 13.53 13.28
C ASN A 81 34.75 14.18 13.17
N VAL A 82 33.71 13.33 13.19
CA VAL A 82 32.33 13.76 12.96
C VAL A 82 31.62 14.01 14.27
N ASN A 83 31.46 15.29 14.62
CA ASN A 83 30.59 15.76 15.69
C ASN A 83 29.62 16.82 15.12
N PRO A 84 28.48 16.40 14.55
CA PRO A 84 27.60 17.29 13.81
C PRO A 84 27.05 18.42 14.69
N GLN A 85 27.19 19.66 14.21
CA GLN A 85 26.57 20.85 14.80
C GLN A 85 25.76 21.59 13.76
N PHE A 86 24.69 22.26 14.16
CA PHE A 86 23.87 23.06 13.24
C PHE A 86 24.64 24.30 12.77
N SER A 87 24.51 24.59 11.46
CA SER A 87 25.03 25.85 10.92
C SER A 87 24.20 27.06 11.36
N ASN A 88 24.83 28.22 11.35
CA ASN A 88 24.13 29.49 11.63
C ASN A 88 22.97 29.76 10.64
N GLU A 89 23.10 29.25 9.42
CA GLU A 89 22.08 29.41 8.37
C GLU A 89 20.84 28.58 8.67
N VAL A 90 21.02 27.33 9.15
CA VAL A 90 19.94 26.48 9.63
C VAL A 90 19.28 27.09 10.87
N ALA A 91 20.05 27.57 11.84
CA ALA A 91 19.53 28.23 13.04
C ALA A 91 18.64 29.46 12.68
N GLN A 92 19.08 30.30 11.75
CA GLN A 92 18.28 31.41 11.24
C GLN A 92 17.01 30.98 10.52
N SER A 93 17.06 29.84 9.81
CA SER A 93 15.89 29.27 9.15
C SER A 93 14.86 28.77 10.18
N PHE A 94 15.30 28.17 11.28
CA PHE A 94 14.40 27.81 12.39
C PHE A 94 13.72 29.02 13.03
N GLN A 95 14.45 30.10 13.26
CA GLN A 95 13.86 31.35 13.77
C GLN A 95 12.81 31.94 12.83
N LYS A 96 13.04 31.88 11.50
CA LYS A 96 12.04 32.33 10.51
C LYS A 96 10.82 31.41 10.50
N ALA A 97 11.01 30.08 10.63
CA ALA A 97 9.93 29.16 10.74
C ALA A 97 9.08 29.39 11.99
N GLU A 98 9.71 29.67 13.14
CA GLU A 98 9.04 30.02 14.38
C GLU A 98 8.22 31.30 14.23
N ALA A 99 8.79 32.36 13.64
CA ALA A 99 8.07 33.58 13.37
C ALA A 99 6.85 33.40 12.46
N TRP A 100 6.93 32.49 11.48
CA TRP A 100 5.76 32.16 10.67
C TRP A 100 4.71 31.36 11.46
N SER A 101 5.11 30.36 12.22
CA SER A 101 4.19 29.59 13.09
C SER A 101 3.48 30.49 14.09
N ASP A 102 4.19 31.46 14.71
CA ASP A 102 3.59 32.46 15.59
C ASP A 102 2.56 33.34 14.87
N SER A 103 2.84 33.71 13.60
CA SER A 103 1.93 34.52 12.79
C SER A 103 0.60 33.86 12.49
N VAL A 104 0.59 32.54 12.41
CA VAL A 104 -0.61 31.71 12.22
C VAL A 104 -1.18 31.14 13.53
N SER A 105 -0.63 31.56 14.68
CA SER A 105 -1.04 31.20 16.03
C SER A 105 -0.92 29.68 16.28
N GLU A 106 0.23 29.09 15.97
CA GLU A 106 0.57 27.68 16.21
C GLU A 106 1.54 27.56 17.39
N THR A 107 1.37 26.48 18.17
CA THR A 107 2.18 26.20 19.35
C THR A 107 3.44 25.42 19.02
N TYR A 108 3.34 24.52 18.02
CA TYR A 108 4.42 23.63 17.63
C TYR A 108 4.96 23.95 16.24
N LEU A 109 6.28 23.86 16.12
CA LEU A 109 7.00 24.03 14.86
C LEU A 109 6.89 22.75 14.03
N SER A 110 6.45 22.86 12.79
CA SER A 110 6.22 21.75 11.87
C SER A 110 7.38 21.55 10.89
N VAL A 111 7.48 20.37 10.27
CA VAL A 111 8.41 20.09 9.18
C VAL A 111 8.18 21.06 8.00
N ALA A 112 6.91 21.37 7.71
CA ALA A 112 6.55 22.26 6.62
C ALA A 112 7.05 23.69 6.85
N SER A 113 6.90 24.24 8.05
CA SER A 113 7.40 25.57 8.38
C SER A 113 8.92 25.67 8.26
N VAL A 114 9.63 24.62 8.73
CA VAL A 114 11.09 24.55 8.62
C VAL A 114 11.51 24.35 7.15
N TRP A 115 10.83 23.50 6.40
CA TRP A 115 11.10 23.30 4.98
C TRP A 115 10.97 24.61 4.18
N ILE A 116 9.87 25.34 4.36
CA ILE A 116 9.67 26.64 3.68
C ILE A 116 10.82 27.60 4.04
N ALA A 117 11.16 27.72 5.31
CA ALA A 117 12.23 28.60 5.74
C ALA A 117 13.61 28.20 5.19
N LEU A 118 13.90 26.91 5.06
CA LEU A 118 15.12 26.37 4.43
C LEU A 118 15.13 26.59 2.92
N MET A 119 14.01 26.38 2.23
CA MET A 119 13.93 26.60 0.78
C MET A 119 14.17 28.06 0.37
N PHE A 120 13.75 29.01 1.20
CA PHE A 120 13.90 30.44 0.91
C PHE A 120 15.00 31.13 1.73
N ASN A 121 16.01 30.38 2.18
CA ASN A 121 17.24 30.96 2.76
C ASN A 121 18.26 31.36 1.68
N LYS A 122 19.45 31.74 2.10
CA LYS A 122 20.50 32.24 1.20
C LYS A 122 21.39 31.13 0.63
N SER A 123 21.17 29.85 1.01
CA SER A 123 22.02 28.75 0.59
C SER A 123 21.98 28.54 -0.92
N TYR A 124 23.08 27.97 -1.44
CA TYR A 124 23.20 27.66 -2.87
C TYR A 124 22.17 26.58 -3.29
N ILE A 125 22.03 25.52 -2.46
CA ILE A 125 21.10 24.43 -2.74
C ILE A 125 19.65 24.92 -2.79
N SER A 126 19.24 25.78 -1.86
CA SER A 126 17.89 26.34 -1.83
C SER A 126 17.59 27.15 -3.08
N LYS A 127 18.52 28.03 -3.49
CA LYS A 127 18.39 28.81 -4.73
C LYS A 127 18.27 27.92 -5.97
N ARG A 128 19.04 26.81 -6.02
CA ARG A 128 19.01 25.84 -7.12
C ARG A 128 17.66 25.16 -7.20
N LEU A 129 17.13 24.64 -6.06
CA LEU A 129 15.83 23.98 -6.00
C LEU A 129 14.67 24.94 -6.27
N VAL A 130 14.67 26.15 -5.70
CA VAL A 130 13.65 27.19 -5.95
C VAL A 130 13.59 27.54 -7.45
N LYS A 131 14.74 27.64 -8.11
CA LYS A 131 14.81 27.91 -9.55
C LYS A 131 14.33 26.71 -10.38
N GLU A 132 14.71 25.50 -10.03
CA GLU A 132 14.32 24.26 -10.73
C GLU A 132 12.81 24.09 -10.72
N PHE A 133 12.17 24.25 -9.57
CA PHE A 133 10.72 24.04 -9.40
C PHE A 133 9.89 25.32 -9.46
N HIS A 134 10.49 26.46 -9.81
CA HIS A 134 9.82 27.76 -9.94
C HIS A 134 9.00 28.17 -8.71
N LEU A 135 9.51 27.89 -7.50
CA LEU A 135 8.79 28.11 -6.25
C LEU A 135 8.76 29.58 -5.83
N LYS A 136 7.65 29.95 -5.17
CA LYS A 136 7.49 31.24 -4.51
C LYS A 136 7.06 30.99 -3.06
N GLU A 137 7.64 31.76 -2.11
CA GLU A 137 7.42 31.55 -0.68
C GLU A 137 5.95 31.69 -0.30
N ASP A 138 5.25 32.71 -0.78
CA ASP A 138 3.84 32.92 -0.47
C ASP A 138 2.96 31.78 -1.00
N VAL A 139 3.25 31.28 -2.21
CA VAL A 139 2.53 30.14 -2.78
C VAL A 139 2.75 28.85 -1.95
N CYS A 140 3.97 28.62 -1.48
CA CYS A 140 4.26 27.47 -0.64
C CYS A 140 3.52 27.54 0.70
N LYS A 141 3.46 28.73 1.32
CA LYS A 141 2.71 28.99 2.55
C LYS A 141 1.20 28.79 2.36
N ASP A 142 0.65 29.33 1.28
CA ASP A 142 -0.78 29.22 0.96
C ASP A 142 -1.18 27.77 0.68
N GLU A 143 -0.38 27.02 -0.08
CA GLU A 143 -0.67 25.60 -0.37
C GLU A 143 -0.54 24.74 0.89
N GLU A 144 0.41 25.07 1.79
CA GLU A 144 0.49 24.37 3.08
C GLU A 144 -0.75 24.65 3.96
N LEU A 145 -1.20 25.89 4.05
CA LEU A 145 -2.43 26.21 4.81
C LEU A 145 -3.66 25.51 4.23
N LYS A 146 -3.77 25.42 2.90
CA LYS A 146 -4.83 24.67 2.23
C LYS A 146 -4.72 23.16 2.49
N ARG A 147 -3.48 22.60 2.49
CA ARG A 147 -3.23 21.19 2.81
C ARG A 147 -3.71 20.85 4.21
N ARG A 148 -3.48 21.73 5.16
CA ARG A 148 -3.90 21.54 6.57
C ARG A 148 -5.42 21.64 6.76
N GLY A 149 -6.15 22.24 5.84
CA GLY A 149 -7.62 22.36 5.93
C GLY A 149 -8.09 23.08 7.19
N GLY A 150 -7.33 24.07 7.67
CA GLY A 150 -7.61 24.82 8.89
C GLY A 150 -7.15 24.17 10.19
N LYS A 151 -6.49 23.00 10.15
CA LYS A 151 -5.87 22.36 11.33
C LYS A 151 -4.64 23.17 11.76
N LYS A 152 -4.53 23.44 13.06
CA LYS A 152 -3.38 24.11 13.68
C LYS A 152 -2.40 23.12 14.28
N MET A 153 -1.14 23.47 14.37
CA MET A 153 -0.09 22.68 15.00
C MET A 153 -0.05 22.95 16.52
N ASP A 154 -1.14 22.54 17.21
CA ASP A 154 -1.33 22.81 18.65
C ASP A 154 -0.95 21.61 19.54
N THR A 155 -0.62 20.48 18.95
CA THR A 155 -0.13 19.27 19.64
C THR A 155 1.12 18.72 18.97
N PRO A 156 2.00 18.01 19.70
CA PRO A 156 3.21 17.42 19.14
C PRO A 156 2.95 16.51 17.93
N ASN A 157 1.80 15.81 17.91
CA ASN A 157 1.39 14.86 16.87
C ASN A 157 0.49 15.46 15.79
N ALA A 158 0.21 16.78 15.84
CA ALA A 158 -0.72 17.42 14.89
C ALA A 158 -0.32 17.19 13.43
N GLU A 159 0.98 17.20 13.13
CA GLU A 159 1.51 17.02 11.78
C GLU A 159 1.32 15.60 11.25
N SER A 160 1.35 14.60 12.11
CA SER A 160 1.07 13.21 11.73
C SER A 160 -0.39 13.00 11.30
N ASN A 161 -1.28 13.88 11.74
CA ASN A 161 -2.71 13.85 11.48
C ASN A 161 -3.13 14.67 10.26
N VAL A 162 -2.19 15.34 9.59
CA VAL A 162 -2.44 16.03 8.32
C VAL A 162 -2.50 15.00 7.20
N GLU A 163 -3.53 15.09 6.35
CA GLU A 163 -3.78 14.12 5.27
C GLU A 163 -3.96 12.68 5.76
N ALA A 164 -4.62 12.50 6.91
CA ALA A 164 -4.86 11.19 7.50
C ALA A 164 -5.61 10.24 6.54
N LEU A 165 -6.55 10.77 5.74
CA LEU A 165 -7.27 10.00 4.73
C LEU A 165 -6.37 9.43 3.63
N SER A 166 -5.32 10.14 3.22
CA SER A 166 -4.40 9.62 2.21
C SER A 166 -3.40 8.61 2.77
N LYS A 167 -3.16 8.63 4.10
CA LYS A 167 -2.28 7.68 4.79
C LYS A 167 -3.00 6.38 5.17
N TYR A 168 -4.24 6.50 5.62
CA TYR A 168 -5.00 5.41 6.21
C TYR A 168 -6.22 5.01 5.39
N GLY A 169 -6.36 5.55 4.19
CA GLY A 169 -7.45 5.27 3.28
C GLY A 169 -6.99 5.03 1.86
N ARG A 170 -7.71 4.16 1.16
CA ARG A 170 -7.51 3.82 -0.23
C ARG A 170 -8.69 4.34 -1.05
N ASP A 171 -8.46 5.19 -2.05
CA ASP A 171 -9.52 5.70 -2.91
C ASP A 171 -9.86 4.68 -3.99
N LEU A 172 -10.97 3.95 -3.80
CA LEU A 172 -11.42 2.90 -4.71
C LEU A 172 -11.82 3.44 -6.08
N VAL A 173 -12.33 4.69 -6.16
CA VAL A 173 -12.69 5.30 -7.45
C VAL A 173 -11.44 5.64 -8.25
N GLU A 174 -10.39 6.10 -7.60
CA GLU A 174 -9.10 6.35 -8.24
C GLU A 174 -8.42 5.05 -8.66
N ASP A 175 -8.48 4.01 -7.86
CA ASP A 175 -7.94 2.70 -8.23
C ASP A 175 -8.67 2.05 -9.41
N VAL A 176 -9.99 2.25 -9.53
CA VAL A 176 -10.74 1.86 -10.74
C VAL A 176 -10.25 2.63 -11.97
N LYS A 177 -10.06 3.94 -11.88
CA LYS A 177 -9.53 4.77 -12.98
C LYS A 177 -8.13 4.33 -13.41
N ASN A 178 -7.32 3.89 -12.46
CA ASN A 178 -5.96 3.40 -12.71
C ASN A 178 -5.91 1.92 -13.15
N GLY A 179 -7.06 1.26 -13.35
CA GLY A 179 -7.13 -0.14 -13.79
C GLY A 179 -6.66 -1.16 -12.75
N LYS A 180 -6.60 -0.80 -11.47
CA LYS A 180 -6.16 -1.70 -10.39
C LYS A 180 -7.29 -2.60 -9.88
N ILE A 181 -8.54 -2.21 -10.11
CA ILE A 181 -9.73 -2.96 -9.67
C ILE A 181 -10.44 -3.51 -10.89
N ASP A 182 -10.80 -4.78 -10.84
CA ASP A 182 -11.51 -5.47 -11.92
C ASP A 182 -12.95 -5.01 -12.07
N PRO A 183 -13.53 -5.09 -13.27
CA PRO A 183 -14.96 -4.99 -13.47
C PRO A 183 -15.69 -6.07 -12.67
N ILE A 184 -16.66 -5.69 -11.87
CA ILE A 184 -17.44 -6.61 -11.05
C ILE A 184 -18.54 -7.25 -11.90
N ILE A 185 -18.64 -8.56 -11.80
CA ILE A 185 -19.63 -9.38 -12.50
C ILE A 185 -20.65 -9.89 -11.49
N GLY A 186 -21.92 -9.72 -11.82
CA GLY A 186 -23.01 -9.98 -10.89
C GLY A 186 -23.14 -8.89 -9.82
N ARG A 187 -23.87 -9.15 -8.77
CA ARG A 187 -24.09 -8.23 -7.65
C ARG A 187 -24.87 -6.94 -7.99
N ASP A 188 -25.52 -6.90 -9.14
CA ASP A 188 -26.25 -5.70 -9.57
C ASP A 188 -27.37 -5.29 -8.61
N ASP A 189 -28.07 -6.25 -8.02
CA ASP A 189 -29.16 -5.99 -7.08
C ASP A 189 -28.65 -5.43 -5.76
N GLU A 190 -27.56 -6.01 -5.22
CA GLU A 190 -26.92 -5.51 -4.01
C GLU A 190 -26.32 -4.12 -4.24
N ILE A 191 -25.62 -3.89 -5.34
CA ILE A 191 -25.07 -2.58 -5.72
C ILE A 191 -26.19 -1.54 -5.83
N ARG A 192 -27.26 -1.86 -6.56
CA ARG A 192 -28.44 -0.99 -6.69
C ARG A 192 -29.07 -0.68 -5.34
N ARG A 193 -29.18 -1.68 -4.48
CA ARG A 193 -29.74 -1.51 -3.13
C ARG A 193 -28.86 -0.59 -2.27
N VAL A 194 -27.55 -0.73 -2.30
CA VAL A 194 -26.62 0.15 -1.59
C VAL A 194 -26.74 1.59 -2.09
N ILE A 195 -26.77 1.81 -3.41
CA ILE A 195 -26.95 3.13 -4.02
C ILE A 195 -28.28 3.78 -3.56
N GLN A 196 -29.38 3.00 -3.52
CA GLN A 196 -30.67 3.47 -3.00
C GLN A 196 -30.57 3.92 -1.54
N ILE A 197 -29.88 3.14 -0.69
CA ILE A 197 -29.71 3.47 0.73
C ILE A 197 -28.84 4.72 0.89
N LEU A 198 -27.72 4.84 0.20
CA LEU A 198 -26.87 6.02 0.23
C LEU A 198 -27.59 7.30 -0.20
N SER A 199 -28.62 7.18 -1.05
CA SER A 199 -29.42 8.31 -1.54
C SER A 199 -30.55 8.71 -0.58
N ARG A 200 -30.77 7.99 0.53
CA ARG A 200 -31.83 8.31 1.51
C ARG A 200 -31.45 9.53 2.36
N LYS A 201 -32.47 10.21 2.87
CA LYS A 201 -32.29 11.32 3.82
C LYS A 201 -31.88 10.84 5.22
N THR A 202 -32.39 9.70 5.65
CA THR A 202 -32.11 9.08 6.96
C THR A 202 -31.82 7.60 6.77
N LYS A 203 -31.10 6.97 7.70
CA LYS A 203 -30.65 5.56 7.59
C LYS A 203 -29.92 5.32 6.26
N ASN A 204 -29.06 6.24 5.92
CA ASN A 204 -28.34 6.28 4.64
C ASN A 204 -26.98 5.58 4.68
N ASN A 205 -26.68 4.83 5.74
CA ASN A 205 -25.48 4.03 5.87
C ASN A 205 -25.82 2.55 5.66
N PRO A 206 -25.50 1.94 4.52
CA PRO A 206 -25.67 0.51 4.31
C PRO A 206 -24.65 -0.29 5.10
N VAL A 207 -25.05 -1.47 5.57
CA VAL A 207 -24.15 -2.49 6.08
C VAL A 207 -24.37 -3.77 5.28
N LEU A 208 -23.30 -4.24 4.65
CA LEU A 208 -23.24 -5.48 3.89
C LEU A 208 -23.07 -6.64 4.87
N ILE A 209 -24.02 -7.56 4.88
CA ILE A 209 -24.00 -8.70 5.79
C ILE A 209 -23.96 -9.98 4.96
N GLY A 210 -22.98 -10.82 5.20
CA GLY A 210 -22.81 -12.10 4.51
C GLY A 210 -21.63 -12.86 5.05
N GLU A 211 -21.55 -14.14 4.72
CA GLU A 211 -20.46 -15.01 5.11
C GLU A 211 -19.10 -14.54 4.54
N PRO A 212 -17.96 -14.99 5.10
CA PRO A 212 -16.65 -14.68 4.54
C PRO A 212 -16.54 -15.21 3.09
N GLY A 213 -15.87 -14.45 2.21
CA GLY A 213 -15.63 -14.90 0.84
C GLY A 213 -16.81 -14.81 -0.13
N VAL A 214 -18.01 -14.35 0.30
CA VAL A 214 -19.15 -14.20 -0.62
C VAL A 214 -19.04 -12.97 -1.54
N GLY A 215 -18.06 -12.12 -1.40
CA GLY A 215 -17.83 -10.94 -2.25
C GLY A 215 -18.48 -9.64 -1.74
N LYS A 216 -18.45 -9.38 -0.43
CA LYS A 216 -18.92 -8.11 0.16
C LYS A 216 -18.12 -6.92 -0.37
N THR A 217 -16.80 -7.04 -0.41
CA THR A 217 -15.88 -6.01 -0.93
C THR A 217 -16.12 -5.77 -2.42
N ALA A 218 -16.40 -6.82 -3.21
CA ALA A 218 -16.75 -6.69 -4.63
C ALA A 218 -17.99 -5.82 -4.86
N VAL A 219 -18.99 -5.85 -3.97
CA VAL A 219 -20.15 -4.94 -4.08
C VAL A 219 -19.70 -3.48 -3.96
N VAL A 220 -18.76 -3.18 -3.07
CA VAL A 220 -18.25 -1.81 -2.86
C VAL A 220 -17.40 -1.36 -4.05
N GLU A 221 -16.56 -2.23 -4.56
CA GLU A 221 -15.78 -2.00 -5.78
C GLU A 221 -16.70 -1.77 -7.00
N GLY A 222 -17.81 -2.52 -7.09
CA GLY A 222 -18.85 -2.29 -8.10
C GLY A 222 -19.51 -0.90 -8.01
N ILE A 223 -19.66 -0.36 -6.79
CA ILE A 223 -20.13 1.01 -6.59
C ILE A 223 -19.08 2.01 -7.09
N ALA A 224 -17.80 1.78 -6.80
CA ALA A 224 -16.69 2.62 -7.30
C ALA A 224 -16.69 2.66 -8.84
N TRP A 225 -16.89 1.51 -9.50
CA TRP A 225 -17.05 1.42 -10.94
C TRP A 225 -18.21 2.25 -11.47
N ARG A 226 -19.39 2.18 -10.83
CA ARG A 226 -20.56 2.97 -11.24
C ARG A 226 -20.37 4.45 -11.00
N ILE A 227 -19.71 4.86 -9.90
CA ILE A 227 -19.35 6.26 -9.65
C ILE A 227 -18.42 6.78 -10.75
N MET A 228 -17.36 6.02 -11.09
CA MET A 228 -16.42 6.38 -12.13
C MET A 228 -17.08 6.54 -13.50
N LYS A 229 -18.00 5.63 -13.86
CA LYS A 229 -18.78 5.70 -15.12
C LYS A 229 -19.90 6.75 -15.09
N GLY A 230 -20.16 7.38 -13.96
CA GLY A 230 -21.27 8.31 -13.79
C GLY A 230 -22.66 7.66 -13.77
N ASP A 231 -22.73 6.32 -13.66
CA ASP A 231 -23.97 5.52 -13.58
C ASP A 231 -24.51 5.47 -12.14
N VAL A 232 -24.66 6.63 -11.55
CA VAL A 232 -25.21 6.85 -10.21
C VAL A 232 -26.08 8.11 -10.16
N PRO A 233 -27.00 8.22 -9.19
CA PRO A 233 -27.75 9.46 -8.98
C PRO A 233 -26.84 10.67 -8.81
N GLY A 234 -27.31 11.87 -9.21
CA GLY A 234 -26.52 13.11 -9.15
C GLY A 234 -25.91 13.41 -7.78
N SER A 235 -26.57 12.96 -6.69
CA SER A 235 -26.07 13.12 -5.32
C SER A 235 -24.84 12.27 -4.99
N LEU A 236 -24.50 11.29 -5.83
CA LEU A 236 -23.35 10.39 -5.66
C LEU A 236 -22.28 10.59 -6.75
N LYS A 237 -22.57 11.37 -7.79
CA LYS A 237 -21.59 11.74 -8.81
C LYS A 237 -20.45 12.52 -8.15
N GLU A 238 -19.23 12.28 -8.60
CA GLU A 238 -18.00 12.96 -8.14
C GLU A 238 -17.64 12.72 -6.67
N LYS A 239 -18.35 11.82 -5.96
CA LYS A 239 -17.95 11.44 -4.62
C LYS A 239 -16.77 10.50 -4.63
N LYS A 240 -15.90 10.67 -3.63
CA LYS A 240 -14.83 9.71 -3.34
C LYS A 240 -15.37 8.57 -2.50
N LEU A 241 -14.96 7.36 -2.84
CA LEU A 241 -15.23 6.17 -2.04
C LEU A 241 -13.91 5.67 -1.48
N ILE A 242 -13.71 5.89 -0.18
CA ILE A 242 -12.45 5.61 0.49
C ILE A 242 -12.60 4.42 1.41
N GLU A 243 -11.84 3.37 1.16
CA GLU A 243 -11.69 2.22 2.02
C GLU A 243 -10.73 2.56 3.17
N LEU A 244 -11.17 2.31 4.41
CA LEU A 244 -10.36 2.55 5.60
C LEU A 244 -9.44 1.36 5.85
N ASP A 245 -8.13 1.60 5.82
CA ASP A 245 -7.11 0.60 6.15
C ASP A 245 -6.93 0.50 7.67
N MET A 246 -7.61 -0.47 8.27
CA MET A 246 -7.52 -0.75 9.71
C MET A 246 -6.12 -1.23 10.11
N GLY A 247 -5.42 -1.95 9.23
CA GLY A 247 -4.07 -2.42 9.45
C GLY A 247 -3.08 -1.25 9.56
N ALA A 248 -3.14 -0.30 8.63
CA ALA A 248 -2.32 0.90 8.65
C ALA A 248 -2.60 1.81 9.87
N LEU A 249 -3.86 1.88 10.31
CA LEU A 249 -4.22 2.65 11.52
C LEU A 249 -3.60 2.07 12.79
N ILE A 250 -3.50 0.75 12.89
CA ILE A 250 -2.96 0.03 14.07
C ILE A 250 -1.44 -0.10 13.98
N ALA A 251 -0.88 -0.26 12.79
CA ALA A 251 0.54 -0.47 12.59
C ALA A 251 1.37 0.68 13.18
N GLY A 252 2.36 0.33 14.02
CA GLY A 252 3.26 1.30 14.66
C GLY A 252 2.63 2.15 15.78
N ALA A 253 1.36 1.96 16.11
CA ALA A 253 0.77 2.62 17.27
C ALA A 253 1.30 1.95 18.57
N LYS A 254 2.12 2.68 19.32
CA LYS A 254 2.72 2.19 20.57
C LYS A 254 1.71 2.13 21.71
N TYR A 255 0.70 2.98 21.67
CA TYR A 255 -0.33 3.11 22.70
C TYR A 255 -1.71 3.25 22.07
N ARG A 256 -2.73 2.82 22.80
CA ARG A 256 -4.14 2.90 22.41
C ARG A 256 -4.59 4.30 21.96
N GLY A 257 -4.16 5.34 22.67
CA GLY A 257 -4.51 6.73 22.36
C GLY A 257 -4.08 7.18 20.98
N GLU A 258 -2.97 6.64 20.47
CA GLU A 258 -2.44 6.97 19.15
C GLU A 258 -3.33 6.47 18.01
N PHE A 259 -3.88 5.27 18.13
CA PHE A 259 -4.89 4.77 17.18
C PHE A 259 -6.18 5.62 17.20
N GLU A 260 -6.67 5.97 18.42
CA GLU A 260 -7.86 6.81 18.56
C GLU A 260 -7.64 8.20 17.93
N GLU A 261 -6.47 8.79 18.09
CA GLU A 261 -6.10 10.07 17.45
C GLU A 261 -6.05 9.97 15.94
N ARG A 262 -5.44 8.91 15.38
CA ARG A 262 -5.39 8.68 13.93
C ARG A 262 -6.78 8.52 13.35
N LEU A 263 -7.63 7.69 13.97
CA LEU A 263 -9.00 7.49 13.52
C LEU A 263 -9.81 8.79 13.62
N LYS A 264 -9.66 9.54 14.72
CA LYS A 264 -10.30 10.84 14.88
C LYS A 264 -9.88 11.82 13.78
N ALA A 265 -8.60 11.84 13.42
CA ALA A 265 -8.09 12.67 12.34
C ALA A 265 -8.71 12.31 10.97
N VAL A 266 -8.85 11.01 10.66
CA VAL A 266 -9.55 10.51 9.46
C VAL A 266 -11.01 10.97 9.46
N LEU A 267 -11.71 10.75 10.58
CA LEU A 267 -13.13 11.12 10.70
C LEU A 267 -13.36 12.64 10.59
N GLU A 268 -12.45 13.46 11.11
CA GLU A 268 -12.50 14.91 10.96
C GLU A 268 -12.31 15.34 9.50
N GLU A 269 -11.42 14.69 8.74
CA GLU A 269 -11.27 14.96 7.31
C GLU A 269 -12.51 14.56 6.52
N VAL A 270 -13.12 13.42 6.82
CA VAL A 270 -14.40 13.00 6.21
C VAL A 270 -15.50 14.02 6.51
N LYS A 271 -15.59 14.50 7.75
CA LYS A 271 -16.55 15.52 8.16
C LYS A 271 -16.34 16.83 7.40
N ASN A 272 -15.09 17.30 7.31
CA ASN A 272 -14.73 18.55 6.65
C ASN A 272 -14.92 18.49 5.12
N ALA A 273 -15.00 17.30 4.55
CA ALA A 273 -15.31 17.10 3.14
C ALA A 273 -16.81 17.30 2.80
N ASP A 274 -17.62 17.68 3.78
CA ASP A 274 -19.02 18.09 3.63
C ASP A 274 -19.88 17.08 2.83
N GLY A 275 -19.69 15.79 3.14
CA GLY A 275 -20.40 14.67 2.54
C GLY A 275 -19.92 14.28 1.12
N ASN A 276 -18.78 14.81 0.65
CA ASN A 276 -18.16 14.40 -0.63
C ASN A 276 -17.38 13.08 -0.55
N ILE A 277 -17.22 12.54 0.67
CA ILE A 277 -16.54 11.29 0.91
C ILE A 277 -17.52 10.27 1.47
N ILE A 278 -17.48 9.06 0.92
CA ILE A 278 -18.14 7.87 1.45
C ILE A 278 -17.03 6.98 1.98
N LEU A 279 -17.09 6.65 3.27
CA LEU A 279 -16.10 5.79 3.91
C LEU A 279 -16.56 4.34 3.82
N PHE A 280 -15.71 3.45 3.31
CA PHE A 280 -15.92 2.02 3.40
C PHE A 280 -15.12 1.46 4.57
N ILE A 281 -15.80 0.70 5.42
CA ILE A 281 -15.21 0.07 6.61
C ILE A 281 -15.48 -1.42 6.48
N ASP A 282 -14.44 -2.15 6.07
CA ASP A 282 -14.51 -3.61 6.13
C ASP A 282 -14.34 -4.07 7.58
N GLU A 283 -14.92 -5.22 7.91
CA GLU A 283 -14.94 -5.73 9.28
C GLU A 283 -15.40 -4.68 10.31
N LEU A 284 -16.51 -3.99 10.02
CA LEU A 284 -17.05 -2.91 10.85
C LEU A 284 -17.15 -3.28 12.34
N HIS A 285 -17.31 -4.57 12.65
CA HIS A 285 -17.36 -5.09 14.00
C HIS A 285 -16.06 -4.84 14.80
N ASN A 286 -14.90 -4.75 14.15
CA ASN A 286 -13.64 -4.43 14.81
C ASN A 286 -13.62 -3.01 15.39
N LEU A 287 -14.31 -2.07 14.73
CA LEU A 287 -14.44 -0.70 15.25
C LEU A 287 -15.50 -0.57 16.33
N VAL A 288 -16.57 -1.39 16.26
CA VAL A 288 -17.72 -1.29 17.16
C VAL A 288 -17.60 -2.25 18.35
N GLY A 289 -16.97 -3.41 18.16
CA GLY A 289 -16.90 -4.49 19.14
C GLY A 289 -15.73 -4.42 20.11
N ALA A 290 -14.76 -3.59 19.80
CA ALA A 290 -13.52 -3.44 20.59
C ALA A 290 -13.73 -2.94 22.03
N GLY A 291 -14.98 -2.58 22.45
CA GLY A 291 -15.32 -1.98 23.75
C GLY A 291 -15.78 -2.93 24.86
N LYS A 292 -15.82 -4.26 24.66
CA LYS A 292 -16.47 -5.18 25.62
C LYS A 292 -15.51 -5.97 26.53
N THR A 293 -14.22 -5.93 26.32
CA THR A 293 -13.23 -6.46 27.26
C THR A 293 -12.62 -5.33 28.09
N GLU A 294 -12.39 -5.54 29.38
CA GLU A 294 -11.73 -4.54 30.26
C GLU A 294 -10.42 -4.07 29.62
N GLY A 295 -10.38 -2.79 29.21
CA GLY A 295 -9.25 -2.19 28.48
C GLY A 295 -9.40 -2.10 26.96
N SER A 296 -10.51 -2.54 26.33
CA SER A 296 -10.71 -2.48 24.89
C SER A 296 -11.29 -1.13 24.43
N MET A 297 -11.01 -0.78 23.16
CA MET A 297 -11.35 0.50 22.54
C MET A 297 -12.86 0.73 22.45
N ASP A 298 -13.34 1.87 22.94
CA ASP A 298 -14.71 2.32 22.70
C ASP A 298 -14.76 3.28 21.48
N THR A 299 -14.23 2.80 20.36
CA THR A 299 -14.17 3.51 19.07
C THR A 299 -15.58 3.79 18.53
N ALA A 300 -16.56 2.98 18.95
CA ALA A 300 -17.97 3.21 18.65
C ALA A 300 -18.42 4.60 19.11
N ASN A 301 -17.88 5.10 20.23
CA ASN A 301 -18.25 6.42 20.74
C ASN A 301 -17.76 7.58 19.86
N LEU A 302 -16.75 7.38 19.01
CA LEU A 302 -16.34 8.36 18.01
C LEU A 302 -17.27 8.37 16.79
N LEU A 303 -17.74 7.19 16.34
CA LEU A 303 -18.61 7.05 15.18
C LEU A 303 -20.07 7.44 15.46
N LYS A 304 -20.61 7.05 16.62
CA LYS A 304 -22.03 7.26 16.97
C LYS A 304 -22.50 8.71 16.84
N PRO A 305 -21.79 9.72 17.35
CA PRO A 305 -22.22 11.11 17.20
C PRO A 305 -22.24 11.59 15.75
N MET A 306 -21.27 11.19 14.95
CA MET A 306 -21.17 11.59 13.54
C MET A 306 -22.25 10.92 12.68
N LEU A 307 -22.51 9.64 12.91
CA LEU A 307 -23.64 8.91 12.29
C LEU A 307 -24.99 9.50 12.71
N ALA A 308 -25.10 9.91 13.98
CA ALA A 308 -26.33 10.51 14.51
C ALA A 308 -26.65 11.85 13.85
N ARG A 309 -25.64 12.69 13.62
CA ARG A 309 -25.78 14.00 12.98
C ARG A 309 -25.77 13.94 11.44
N GLY A 310 -25.50 12.77 10.85
CA GLY A 310 -25.39 12.63 9.40
C GLY A 310 -24.11 13.24 8.80
N GLU A 311 -23.11 13.52 9.65
CA GLU A 311 -21.82 14.06 9.27
C GLU A 311 -20.93 12.99 8.62
N LEU A 312 -21.21 11.70 8.88
CA LEU A 312 -20.52 10.56 8.30
C LEU A 312 -21.45 9.78 7.38
N ARG A 313 -20.99 9.54 6.16
CA ARG A 313 -21.56 8.56 5.24
C ARG A 313 -20.62 7.37 5.14
N CYS A 314 -21.10 6.19 5.50
CA CYS A 314 -20.27 5.00 5.43
C CYS A 314 -21.04 3.78 4.91
N ILE A 315 -20.27 2.87 4.32
CA ILE A 315 -20.67 1.51 3.98
C ILE A 315 -19.90 0.61 4.95
N GLY A 316 -20.58 -0.22 5.70
CA GLY A 316 -19.94 -1.23 6.55
C GLY A 316 -20.05 -2.61 5.91
N ALA A 317 -19.09 -3.48 6.18
CA ALA A 317 -19.19 -4.91 5.88
C ALA A 317 -18.91 -5.74 7.14
N THR A 318 -19.65 -6.84 7.31
CA THR A 318 -19.51 -7.73 8.46
C THR A 318 -20.17 -9.09 8.19
N THR A 319 -19.97 -10.07 9.05
CA THR A 319 -20.67 -11.36 9.00
C THR A 319 -22.02 -11.31 9.74
N PHE A 320 -22.86 -12.35 9.56
CA PHE A 320 -24.13 -12.47 10.29
C PHE A 320 -23.96 -12.49 11.80
N ASN A 321 -23.01 -13.30 12.27
CA ASN A 321 -22.76 -13.48 13.69
C ASN A 321 -22.28 -12.20 14.35
N GLU A 322 -21.35 -11.51 13.73
CA GLU A 322 -20.76 -10.26 14.21
C GLU A 322 -21.77 -9.11 14.18
N TYR A 323 -22.62 -9.04 13.14
CA TYR A 323 -23.69 -8.08 13.07
C TYR A 323 -24.65 -8.22 14.26
N GLY A 324 -25.11 -9.46 14.53
CA GLY A 324 -26.00 -9.75 15.66
C GLY A 324 -25.35 -9.51 17.01
N GLN A 325 -24.05 -9.72 17.12
CA GLN A 325 -23.33 -9.57 18.37
C GLN A 325 -23.00 -8.12 18.73
N TYR A 326 -22.60 -7.30 17.73
CA TYR A 326 -22.00 -5.99 17.96
C TYR A 326 -22.87 -4.81 17.49
N ILE A 327 -23.61 -4.95 16.39
CA ILE A 327 -24.37 -3.83 15.81
C ILE A 327 -25.84 -3.87 16.19
N GLU A 328 -26.49 -5.02 16.10
CA GLU A 328 -27.92 -5.17 16.39
C GLU A 328 -28.25 -4.92 17.86
N LYS A 329 -27.34 -5.26 18.77
CA LYS A 329 -27.50 -5.00 20.21
C LYS A 329 -27.31 -3.53 20.60
N ASP A 330 -26.76 -2.71 19.72
CA ASP A 330 -26.57 -1.28 19.96
C ASP A 330 -27.65 -0.47 19.26
N ALA A 331 -28.65 -0.04 20.01
CA ALA A 331 -29.82 0.68 19.48
C ALA A 331 -29.45 1.99 18.74
N ALA A 332 -28.29 2.60 19.05
CA ALA A 332 -27.85 3.82 18.36
C ALA A 332 -27.32 3.51 16.95
N LEU A 333 -26.60 2.40 16.80
CA LEU A 333 -26.06 1.94 15.51
C LEU A 333 -27.16 1.29 14.65
N GLU A 334 -27.98 0.41 15.23
CA GLU A 334 -29.07 -0.26 14.51
C GLU A 334 -30.01 0.73 13.82
N ARG A 335 -30.32 1.86 14.48
CA ARG A 335 -31.16 2.91 13.90
C ARG A 335 -30.50 3.70 12.76
N ARG A 336 -29.18 3.58 12.57
CA ARG A 336 -28.41 4.35 11.58
C ARG A 336 -28.00 3.51 10.39
N PHE A 337 -27.77 2.22 10.60
CA PHE A 337 -27.42 1.29 9.54
C PHE A 337 -28.65 0.63 8.91
N GLN A 338 -28.56 0.41 7.60
CA GLN A 338 -29.56 -0.35 6.83
C GLN A 338 -28.91 -1.63 6.30
N ARG A 339 -29.48 -2.76 6.64
CA ARG A 339 -28.98 -4.09 6.23
C ARG A 339 -29.09 -4.29 4.72
N VAL A 340 -28.05 -4.83 4.12
CA VAL A 340 -28.01 -5.36 2.76
C VAL A 340 -27.40 -6.75 2.84
N MET A 341 -28.20 -7.75 2.49
CA MET A 341 -27.78 -9.15 2.53
C MET A 341 -26.99 -9.48 1.28
N VAL A 342 -25.75 -9.95 1.46
CA VAL A 342 -24.90 -10.46 0.38
C VAL A 342 -24.89 -11.99 0.50
N LYS A 343 -25.67 -12.62 -0.34
CA LYS A 343 -25.81 -14.08 -0.34
C LYS A 343 -24.63 -14.73 -1.09
N GLU A 344 -24.38 -15.99 -0.77
CA GLU A 344 -23.50 -16.82 -1.58
C GLU A 344 -24.06 -16.90 -3.01
N PRO A 345 -23.23 -16.67 -4.06
CA PRO A 345 -23.67 -16.79 -5.45
C PRO A 345 -23.95 -18.25 -5.80
N THR A 346 -24.78 -18.45 -6.82
CA THR A 346 -25.02 -19.80 -7.38
C THR A 346 -23.76 -20.30 -8.11
N VAL A 347 -23.75 -21.59 -8.46
CA VAL A 347 -22.67 -22.16 -9.28
C VAL A 347 -22.62 -21.48 -10.66
N GLU A 348 -23.78 -21.17 -11.26
CA GLU A 348 -23.89 -20.49 -12.55
C GLU A 348 -23.35 -19.05 -12.48
N ASP A 349 -23.67 -18.32 -11.40
CA ASP A 349 -23.13 -16.97 -11.16
C ASP A 349 -21.60 -17.04 -10.97
N THR A 350 -21.12 -18.04 -10.23
CA THR A 350 -19.70 -18.24 -9.98
C THR A 350 -18.95 -18.55 -11.27
N ILE A 351 -19.51 -19.39 -12.16
CA ILE A 351 -18.93 -19.64 -13.49
C ILE A 351 -18.80 -18.34 -14.27
N SER A 352 -19.82 -17.49 -14.22
CA SER A 352 -19.81 -16.19 -14.89
C SER A 352 -18.73 -15.25 -14.32
N ILE A 353 -18.58 -15.22 -12.99
CA ILE A 353 -17.53 -14.48 -12.30
C ILE A 353 -16.15 -14.97 -12.72
N LEU A 354 -15.91 -16.28 -12.70
CA LEU A 354 -14.64 -16.87 -13.08
C LEU A 354 -14.28 -16.64 -14.54
N ARG A 355 -15.27 -16.66 -15.46
CA ARG A 355 -15.07 -16.28 -16.87
C ARG A 355 -14.60 -14.85 -17.02
N GLY A 356 -15.11 -13.94 -16.19
CA GLY A 356 -14.68 -12.55 -16.20
C GLY A 356 -13.28 -12.32 -15.63
N LEU A 357 -12.84 -13.16 -14.70
CA LEU A 357 -11.50 -13.10 -14.12
C LEU A 357 -10.45 -13.88 -14.92
N LYS A 358 -10.89 -14.75 -15.86
CA LYS A 358 -10.05 -15.67 -16.61
C LYS A 358 -8.83 -15.00 -17.24
N ASP A 359 -9.05 -13.94 -18.04
CA ASP A 359 -7.99 -13.30 -18.81
C ASP A 359 -6.88 -12.76 -17.89
N ARG A 360 -7.23 -12.29 -16.70
CA ARG A 360 -6.28 -11.82 -15.69
C ARG A 360 -5.46 -12.94 -15.09
N PHE A 361 -6.11 -14.05 -14.70
CA PHE A 361 -5.39 -15.21 -14.20
C PHE A 361 -4.46 -15.80 -15.26
N GLU A 362 -4.92 -15.87 -16.52
CA GLU A 362 -4.09 -16.31 -17.65
C GLU A 362 -2.88 -15.39 -17.86
N SER A 363 -3.07 -14.07 -17.73
CA SER A 363 -1.99 -13.09 -17.87
C SER A 363 -0.99 -13.16 -16.71
N TYR A 364 -1.50 -13.30 -15.49
CA TYR A 364 -0.67 -13.34 -14.29
C TYR A 364 0.18 -14.62 -14.21
N HIS A 365 -0.45 -15.78 -14.43
CA HIS A 365 0.23 -17.08 -14.31
C HIS A 365 0.93 -17.52 -15.61
N GLY A 366 0.59 -16.94 -16.75
CA GLY A 366 1.10 -17.38 -18.04
C GLY A 366 0.50 -18.69 -18.55
N VAL A 367 -0.55 -19.21 -17.90
CA VAL A 367 -1.21 -20.48 -18.17
C VAL A 367 -2.53 -20.22 -18.88
N LYS A 368 -2.94 -21.13 -19.80
CA LYS A 368 -4.24 -21.06 -20.46
C LYS A 368 -5.28 -21.78 -19.62
N ILE A 369 -6.41 -21.13 -19.33
CA ILE A 369 -7.52 -21.69 -18.56
C ILE A 369 -8.64 -22.08 -19.51
N LEU A 370 -8.99 -23.35 -19.57
CA LEU A 370 -10.09 -23.85 -20.38
C LEU A 370 -11.44 -23.56 -19.68
N ASP A 371 -12.50 -23.40 -20.46
CA ASP A 371 -13.84 -23.19 -19.91
C ASP A 371 -14.32 -24.38 -19.06
N GLU A 372 -13.94 -25.58 -19.46
CA GLU A 372 -14.20 -26.81 -18.69
C GLU A 372 -13.56 -26.78 -17.31
N ALA A 373 -12.36 -26.20 -17.17
CA ALA A 373 -11.69 -26.05 -15.89
C ALA A 373 -12.44 -25.05 -14.97
N ILE A 374 -12.97 -23.96 -15.55
CA ILE A 374 -13.81 -22.99 -14.83
C ILE A 374 -15.08 -23.66 -14.30
N ILE A 375 -15.78 -24.41 -15.14
CA ILE A 375 -16.99 -25.15 -14.77
C ILE A 375 -16.65 -26.18 -13.69
N ALA A 376 -15.56 -26.93 -13.85
CA ALA A 376 -15.11 -27.90 -12.88
C ALA A 376 -14.76 -27.23 -11.53
N ALA A 377 -14.01 -26.13 -11.54
CA ALA A 377 -13.65 -25.40 -10.33
C ALA A 377 -14.88 -24.95 -9.54
N ALA A 378 -15.87 -24.32 -10.19
CA ALA A 378 -17.10 -23.89 -9.53
C ALA A 378 -17.92 -25.09 -8.98
N THR A 379 -18.08 -26.14 -9.78
CA THR A 379 -18.90 -27.30 -9.39
C THR A 379 -18.24 -28.14 -8.30
N MET A 380 -16.93 -28.44 -8.45
CA MET A 380 -16.21 -29.30 -7.51
C MET A 380 -15.94 -28.57 -6.19
N SER A 381 -15.58 -27.28 -6.22
CA SER A 381 -15.42 -26.50 -4.97
C SER A 381 -16.73 -26.44 -4.19
N ASN A 382 -17.87 -26.24 -4.88
CA ASN A 382 -19.18 -26.24 -4.23
C ASN A 382 -19.51 -27.62 -3.60
N ARG A 383 -19.11 -28.71 -4.23
CA ARG A 383 -19.41 -30.05 -3.76
C ARG A 383 -18.49 -30.56 -2.64
N TYR A 384 -17.21 -30.25 -2.71
CA TYR A 384 -16.19 -30.88 -1.87
C TYR A 384 -15.59 -29.94 -0.81
N ILE A 385 -15.67 -28.63 -1.00
CA ILE A 385 -15.20 -27.63 -0.03
C ILE A 385 -16.41 -27.06 0.71
N THR A 386 -16.65 -27.56 1.93
CA THR A 386 -17.85 -27.28 2.71
C THR A 386 -17.66 -26.19 3.78
N ASP A 387 -16.43 -25.86 4.11
CA ASP A 387 -16.03 -24.90 5.14
C ASP A 387 -15.81 -23.48 4.62
N ARG A 388 -15.94 -23.28 3.29
CA ARG A 388 -15.79 -21.99 2.61
C ARG A 388 -16.95 -21.75 1.63
N PHE A 389 -17.13 -20.50 1.21
CA PHE A 389 -18.25 -20.07 0.36
C PHE A 389 -17.80 -19.70 -1.05
N LEU A 390 -18.73 -19.83 -2.01
CA LEU A 390 -18.55 -19.29 -3.35
C LEU A 390 -18.64 -17.75 -3.31
N PRO A 391 -17.93 -17.03 -4.21
CA PRO A 391 -17.05 -17.53 -5.27
C PRO A 391 -15.62 -17.80 -4.80
N ASP A 392 -15.25 -17.41 -3.58
CA ASP A 392 -13.89 -17.41 -3.04
C ASP A 392 -13.19 -18.77 -3.19
N LYS A 393 -13.83 -19.84 -2.73
CA LYS A 393 -13.28 -21.21 -2.83
C LYS A 393 -13.04 -21.69 -4.26
N ALA A 394 -13.80 -21.18 -5.24
CA ALA A 394 -13.61 -21.53 -6.64
C ALA A 394 -12.51 -20.70 -7.29
N ILE A 395 -12.38 -19.43 -6.89
CA ILE A 395 -11.28 -18.53 -7.28
C ILE A 395 -9.96 -19.11 -6.80
N ASP A 396 -9.87 -19.43 -5.51
CA ASP A 396 -8.66 -20.02 -4.91
C ASP A 396 -8.25 -21.33 -5.59
N LEU A 397 -9.23 -22.18 -5.95
CA LEU A 397 -8.96 -23.46 -6.62
C LEU A 397 -8.32 -23.23 -8.00
N ILE A 398 -8.78 -22.22 -8.75
CA ILE A 398 -8.16 -21.86 -10.04
C ILE A 398 -6.77 -21.27 -9.84
N ASP A 399 -6.63 -20.38 -8.87
CA ASP A 399 -5.35 -19.73 -8.57
C ASP A 399 -4.28 -20.75 -8.19
N GLU A 400 -4.60 -21.65 -7.27
CA GLU A 400 -3.72 -22.74 -6.84
C GLU A 400 -3.34 -23.69 -7.99
N ALA A 401 -4.33 -24.07 -8.83
CA ALA A 401 -4.07 -24.93 -9.98
C ALA A 401 -3.15 -24.24 -11.00
N CYS A 402 -3.38 -22.97 -11.27
CA CYS A 402 -2.53 -22.17 -12.18
C CYS A 402 -1.12 -21.97 -11.60
N ALA A 403 -1.01 -21.73 -10.31
CA ALA A 403 0.27 -21.59 -9.63
C ALA A 403 1.07 -22.90 -9.66
N THR A 404 0.42 -24.05 -9.44
CA THR A 404 1.04 -25.35 -9.51
C THR A 404 1.58 -25.63 -10.92
N LEU A 405 0.76 -25.42 -11.96
CA LEU A 405 1.18 -25.57 -13.35
C LEU A 405 2.35 -24.65 -13.71
N ARG A 406 2.30 -23.41 -13.26
CA ARG A 406 3.39 -22.46 -13.47
C ARG A 406 4.71 -22.95 -12.85
N VAL A 407 4.67 -23.42 -11.60
CA VAL A 407 5.84 -23.98 -10.92
C VAL A 407 6.38 -25.20 -11.69
N GLU A 408 5.50 -26.09 -12.16
CA GLU A 408 5.89 -27.24 -12.98
C GLU A 408 6.55 -26.82 -14.29
N MET A 409 6.01 -25.79 -14.99
CA MET A 409 6.56 -25.26 -16.25
C MET A 409 7.90 -24.53 -16.07
N GLU A 410 8.06 -23.79 -14.95
CA GLU A 410 9.28 -23.06 -14.64
C GLU A 410 10.36 -23.94 -14.01
N SER A 411 9.98 -25.10 -13.47
CA SER A 411 10.89 -26.05 -12.82
C SER A 411 11.71 -26.84 -13.85
N MET A 412 12.90 -27.24 -13.44
CA MET A 412 13.76 -28.11 -14.24
C MET A 412 13.07 -29.47 -14.43
N PRO A 413 13.00 -30.01 -15.65
CA PRO A 413 12.45 -31.35 -15.89
C PRO A 413 13.13 -32.42 -15.02
N GLN A 414 12.34 -33.36 -14.51
CA GLN A 414 12.84 -34.39 -13.60
C GLN A 414 14.03 -35.16 -14.20
N GLU A 415 13.98 -35.47 -15.50
CA GLU A 415 15.08 -36.16 -16.20
C GLU A 415 16.40 -35.35 -16.15
N LEU A 416 16.31 -34.03 -16.26
CA LEU A 416 17.48 -33.14 -16.21
C LEU A 416 18.03 -33.02 -14.80
N ASP A 417 17.16 -32.97 -13.78
CA ASP A 417 17.57 -32.95 -12.36
C ASP A 417 18.24 -34.27 -11.95
N GLU A 418 17.71 -35.41 -12.40
CA GLU A 418 18.31 -36.74 -12.16
C GLU A 418 19.71 -36.86 -12.80
N LEU A 419 19.84 -36.38 -14.05
CA LEU A 419 21.14 -36.36 -14.73
C LEU A 419 22.13 -35.45 -13.99
N GLN A 420 21.70 -34.30 -13.53
CA GLN A 420 22.55 -33.36 -12.82
C GLN A 420 23.02 -33.91 -11.47
N ARG A 421 22.14 -34.60 -10.73
CA ARG A 421 22.50 -35.29 -9.48
C ARG A 421 23.50 -36.43 -9.74
N LYS A 422 23.32 -37.20 -10.80
CA LYS A 422 24.22 -38.29 -11.15
C LYS A 422 25.61 -37.75 -11.56
N ILE A 423 25.65 -36.68 -12.37
CA ILE A 423 26.89 -36.00 -12.72
C ILE A 423 27.63 -35.50 -11.45
N MET A 424 26.92 -34.85 -10.51
CA MET A 424 27.47 -34.37 -9.27
C MET A 424 28.05 -35.51 -8.42
N GLN A 425 27.34 -36.65 -8.34
CA GLN A 425 27.76 -37.83 -7.61
C GLN A 425 29.04 -38.40 -8.17
N LEU A 426 29.17 -38.53 -9.50
CA LEU A 426 30.35 -39.00 -10.19
C LEU A 426 31.52 -38.03 -10.05
N GLN A 427 31.29 -36.73 -10.05
CA GLN A 427 32.32 -35.71 -9.81
C GLN A 427 32.88 -35.78 -8.39
N ILE A 428 32.05 -36.06 -7.39
CA ILE A 428 32.47 -36.29 -6.01
C ILE A 428 33.33 -37.55 -5.94
N GLU A 429 32.89 -38.67 -6.59
CA GLU A 429 33.64 -39.90 -6.65
C GLU A 429 35.00 -39.73 -7.35
N GLU A 430 35.01 -39.02 -8.50
CA GLU A 430 36.27 -38.71 -9.22
C GLU A 430 37.26 -37.88 -8.32
N THR A 431 36.71 -36.92 -7.57
CA THR A 431 37.54 -36.08 -6.70
C THR A 431 38.11 -36.88 -5.54
N ALA A 432 37.35 -37.80 -4.97
CA ALA A 432 37.84 -38.71 -3.93
C ALA A 432 38.94 -39.64 -4.45
N LEU A 433 38.78 -40.21 -5.64
CA LEU A 433 39.74 -41.10 -6.26
C LEU A 433 41.00 -40.40 -6.79
N LYS A 434 41.01 -39.07 -6.90
CA LYS A 434 42.25 -38.29 -7.23
C LYS A 434 43.31 -38.36 -6.15
N GLN A 435 42.96 -38.74 -4.94
CA GLN A 435 43.88 -38.87 -3.81
C GLN A 435 44.47 -40.27 -3.68
N GLU A 436 44.03 -41.24 -4.52
CA GLU A 436 44.47 -42.64 -4.51
C GLU A 436 45.22 -43.00 -5.79
N ASP A 437 46.43 -43.56 -5.64
CA ASP A 437 47.32 -43.93 -6.75
C ASP A 437 47.29 -45.44 -7.08
N ASP A 438 46.30 -46.18 -6.57
CA ASP A 438 46.18 -47.59 -6.82
C ASP A 438 45.62 -47.85 -8.26
N LYS A 439 46.07 -48.99 -8.89
CA LYS A 439 45.69 -49.34 -10.25
C LYS A 439 44.15 -49.39 -10.47
N LYS A 440 43.42 -49.89 -9.48
CA LYS A 440 41.98 -49.97 -9.53
C LYS A 440 41.32 -48.58 -9.49
N ALA A 441 41.88 -47.65 -8.71
CA ALA A 441 41.42 -46.27 -8.63
C ALA A 441 41.63 -45.53 -9.96
N VAL A 442 42.74 -45.80 -10.64
CA VAL A 442 43.06 -45.23 -11.96
C VAL A 442 42.10 -45.73 -13.05
N GLU A 443 41.85 -47.07 -13.07
CA GLU A 443 40.84 -47.69 -14.00
C GLU A 443 39.45 -47.09 -13.76
N ARG A 444 38.97 -47.09 -12.52
CA ARG A 444 37.66 -46.54 -12.17
C ARG A 444 37.53 -45.04 -12.53
N ARG A 445 38.61 -44.26 -12.33
CA ARG A 445 38.64 -42.83 -12.69
C ARG A 445 38.52 -42.59 -14.20
N ASN A 446 39.06 -43.50 -15.03
CA ASN A 446 38.91 -43.43 -16.48
C ASN A 446 37.50 -43.78 -16.91
N ASP A 447 36.87 -44.77 -16.30
CA ASP A 447 35.48 -45.12 -16.54
C ASP A 447 34.55 -43.97 -16.15
N ILE A 448 34.75 -43.35 -14.98
CA ILE A 448 33.98 -42.20 -14.52
C ILE A 448 34.11 -41.01 -15.50
N LYS A 449 35.29 -40.75 -16.04
CA LYS A 449 35.47 -39.66 -17.02
C LYS A 449 34.63 -39.91 -18.27
N GLN A 450 34.64 -41.15 -18.77
CA GLN A 450 33.86 -41.50 -19.96
C GLN A 450 32.34 -41.40 -19.68
N GLU A 451 31.89 -41.87 -18.52
CA GLU A 451 30.50 -41.74 -18.09
C GLU A 451 30.09 -40.28 -17.90
N LEU A 452 30.96 -39.43 -17.35
CA LEU A 452 30.76 -37.99 -17.20
C LEU A 452 30.60 -37.25 -18.55
N GLU A 453 31.46 -37.58 -19.53
CA GLU A 453 31.38 -36.98 -20.87
C GLU A 453 30.04 -37.38 -21.56
N GLU A 454 29.60 -38.64 -21.46
CA GLU A 454 28.31 -39.05 -22.00
C GLU A 454 27.10 -38.35 -21.31
N LEU A 455 27.12 -38.27 -19.98
CA LEU A 455 26.06 -37.67 -19.20
C LEU A 455 26.01 -36.16 -19.39
N GLN A 456 27.18 -35.51 -19.50
CA GLN A 456 27.24 -34.06 -19.81
C GLN A 456 26.69 -33.75 -21.19
N ALA A 457 27.05 -34.53 -22.21
CA ALA A 457 26.50 -34.35 -23.55
C ALA A 457 24.99 -34.48 -23.59
N LYS A 458 24.44 -35.50 -22.86
CA LYS A 458 22.99 -35.67 -22.72
C LYS A 458 22.33 -34.49 -21.98
N LYS A 459 22.95 -34.05 -20.89
CA LYS A 459 22.49 -32.90 -20.10
C LYS A 459 22.42 -31.65 -20.97
N ASP A 460 23.47 -31.36 -21.75
CA ASP A 460 23.56 -30.13 -22.53
C ASP A 460 22.47 -30.07 -23.62
N VAL A 461 22.15 -31.21 -24.27
CA VAL A 461 21.05 -31.30 -25.24
C VAL A 461 19.69 -31.04 -24.57
N LEU A 462 19.42 -31.67 -23.43
CA LEU A 462 18.16 -31.50 -22.72
C LEU A 462 18.03 -30.08 -22.10
N TYR A 463 19.15 -29.53 -21.64
CA TYR A 463 19.21 -28.20 -21.06
C TYR A 463 18.90 -27.13 -22.12
N THR A 464 19.53 -27.23 -23.30
CA THR A 464 19.26 -26.30 -24.40
C THR A 464 17.80 -26.35 -24.83
N LYS A 465 17.24 -27.58 -24.96
CA LYS A 465 15.82 -27.74 -25.32
C LYS A 465 14.90 -27.11 -24.27
N TRP A 466 15.16 -27.32 -22.99
CA TRP A 466 14.39 -26.72 -21.90
C TRP A 466 14.53 -25.19 -21.85
N GLU A 467 15.72 -24.66 -22.12
CA GLU A 467 15.96 -23.21 -22.18
C GLU A 467 15.21 -22.56 -23.34
N ASP A 468 15.17 -23.19 -24.50
CA ASP A 468 14.43 -22.72 -25.67
C ASP A 468 12.91 -22.72 -25.40
N GLU A 469 12.37 -23.81 -24.84
CA GLU A 469 10.95 -23.92 -24.47
C GLU A 469 10.57 -22.86 -23.42
N LYS A 470 11.42 -22.61 -22.45
CA LYS A 470 11.23 -21.58 -21.42
C LYS A 470 11.23 -20.16 -22.03
N ALA A 471 12.13 -19.89 -22.97
CA ALA A 471 12.21 -18.59 -23.63
C ALA A 471 10.94 -18.31 -24.48
N GLU A 472 10.41 -19.30 -25.21
CA GLU A 472 9.16 -19.17 -25.95
C GLU A 472 7.96 -18.89 -25.05
N LEU A 473 7.88 -19.55 -23.88
CA LEU A 473 6.84 -19.30 -22.89
C LEU A 473 6.90 -17.87 -22.32
N GLU A 474 8.11 -17.40 -22.03
CA GLU A 474 8.33 -16.04 -21.49
C GLU A 474 7.98 -14.96 -22.53
N GLU A 475 8.28 -15.18 -23.81
CA GLU A 475 7.90 -14.28 -24.90
C GLU A 475 6.38 -14.23 -25.05
N SER A 476 5.70 -15.37 -25.03
CA SER A 476 4.23 -15.46 -25.08
C SER A 476 3.57 -14.72 -23.91
N LYS A 477 4.10 -14.87 -22.68
CA LYS A 477 3.64 -14.17 -21.49
C LYS A 477 3.78 -12.65 -21.65
N ASN A 478 4.95 -12.19 -22.07
CA ASN A 478 5.22 -10.77 -22.29
C ASN A 478 4.32 -10.15 -23.36
N ALA A 479 3.98 -10.91 -24.40
CA ALA A 479 3.05 -10.47 -25.42
C ALA A 479 1.62 -10.31 -24.89
N LYS A 480 1.14 -11.23 -24.04
CA LYS A 480 -0.16 -11.16 -23.38
C LYS A 480 -0.26 -9.94 -22.44
N VAL A 481 0.76 -9.69 -21.61
CA VAL A 481 0.82 -8.53 -20.72
C VAL A 481 0.76 -7.21 -21.49
N LYS A 482 1.48 -7.11 -22.63
CA LYS A 482 1.43 -5.94 -23.49
C LYS A 482 0.05 -5.72 -24.10
N LEU A 483 -0.62 -6.81 -24.49
CA LEU A 483 -1.96 -6.77 -25.07
C LEU A 483 -3.00 -6.31 -24.04
N GLU A 484 -2.91 -6.79 -22.81
CA GLU A 484 -3.78 -6.34 -21.71
C GLU A 484 -3.59 -4.86 -21.41
N LYS A 485 -2.34 -4.41 -21.34
CA LYS A 485 -2.02 -3.00 -21.12
C LYS A 485 -2.59 -2.11 -22.24
N ALA A 486 -2.47 -2.54 -23.48
CA ALA A 486 -3.04 -1.83 -24.62
C ALA A 486 -4.59 -1.81 -24.63
N LYS A 487 -5.25 -2.86 -24.09
CA LYS A 487 -6.71 -2.89 -23.90
C LYS A 487 -7.20 -1.94 -22.80
N LEU A 488 -6.37 -1.70 -21.77
CA LEU A 488 -6.68 -0.76 -20.68
C LEU A 488 -6.47 0.71 -21.10
N ASP A 489 -5.56 0.94 -22.07
CA ASP A 489 -5.26 2.29 -22.60
C ASP A 489 -6.28 2.73 -23.67
N LEU A 490 -7.16 1.84 -24.18
CA LEU A 490 -8.26 2.08 -25.12
C LEU A 490 -9.59 2.31 -24.41
#